data_94e4eebcb3c26394935fd64e28c86559
#
_entry.id   94e4eebcb3c26394935fd64e28c86559
#
_cell.length_a   1.000
_cell.length_b   1.000
_cell.length_c   1.000
_cell.angle_alpha   90.00
_cell.angle_beta   90.00
_cell.angle_gamma   90.00
#
_symmetry.space_group_name_H-M   'P 1'
#
loop_
_entity.id
_entity.type
_entity.pdbx_description
1 polymer ?
#
loop_
_entity_poly.entity_id
_entity_poly.type
_entity_poly.pdbx_seq_one_letter_code
_entity_poly.pdbx_strand_id
1 'polypeptide(L)'
;MRKRPYSVSPEEMEWLKSDLQKVGKEVPVVVSIHVPMLLLYYPVVEGNFKGADMICNTKDVFEVLNGYNVQLVLQGHQHIYEQIQERNRWFVTAGAVSAYWWGGAFLETEEGYLLVRVDENNRFSWEYVDYGWSVGNNNN
;
A
#
# COMPACT_ATOMS: atom_id res chain seq x y z
N MET A 1 12.43 18.30 -16.16
CA MET A 1 11.10 17.75 -16.51
C MET A 1 10.32 17.58 -15.22
N ARG A 2 9.16 18.22 -15.05
CA ARG A 2 8.32 17.96 -13.86
C ARG A 2 7.75 16.54 -14.01
N LYS A 3 8.05 15.66 -13.04
CA LYS A 3 7.44 14.33 -12.96
C LYS A 3 5.91 14.51 -12.91
N ARG A 4 5.16 13.83 -13.77
CA ARG A 4 3.69 13.86 -13.66
C ARG A 4 3.30 13.20 -12.35
N PRO A 5 2.37 13.79 -11.57
CA PRO A 5 1.90 13.14 -10.36
C PRO A 5 1.23 11.80 -10.70
N TYR A 6 1.42 10.81 -9.85
CA TYR A 6 0.70 9.54 -9.95
C TYR A 6 -0.81 9.77 -9.74
N SER A 7 -1.62 9.08 -10.49
CA SER A 7 -3.08 9.14 -10.37
C SER A 7 -3.72 7.86 -10.89
N VAL A 8 -4.86 7.51 -10.37
CA VAL A 8 -5.75 6.53 -10.99
C VAL A 8 -6.43 7.22 -12.19
N SER A 9 -6.29 6.65 -13.38
CA SER A 9 -6.85 7.24 -14.61
C SER A 9 -8.37 7.18 -14.62
N PRO A 10 -9.03 7.97 -15.47
CA PRO A 10 -10.49 7.88 -15.63
C PRO A 10 -10.97 6.47 -16.04
N GLU A 11 -10.24 5.79 -16.88
CA GLU A 11 -10.53 4.43 -17.35
C GLU A 11 -10.40 3.42 -16.20
N GLU A 12 -9.35 3.50 -15.39
CA GLU A 12 -9.17 2.67 -14.20
C GLU A 12 -10.26 2.95 -13.17
N MET A 13 -10.65 4.21 -13.01
CA MET A 13 -11.73 4.60 -12.10
C MET A 13 -13.09 4.01 -12.54
N GLU A 14 -13.42 4.05 -13.83
CA GLU A 14 -14.64 3.43 -14.35
C GLU A 14 -14.59 1.90 -14.24
N TRP A 15 -13.44 1.29 -14.49
CA TRP A 15 -13.25 -0.13 -14.24
C TRP A 15 -13.50 -0.48 -12.76
N LEU A 16 -12.89 0.26 -11.81
CA LEU A 16 -13.05 0.04 -10.38
C LEU A 16 -14.52 0.13 -9.94
N LYS A 17 -15.25 1.16 -10.41
CA LYS A 17 -16.69 1.32 -10.14
C LYS A 17 -17.49 0.13 -10.64
N SER A 18 -17.24 -0.27 -11.90
CA SER A 18 -17.94 -1.39 -12.53
C SER A 18 -17.67 -2.70 -11.82
N ASP A 19 -16.43 -2.93 -11.37
CA ASP A 19 -16.04 -4.15 -10.69
C ASP A 19 -16.67 -4.24 -9.29
N LEU A 20 -16.60 -3.16 -8.52
CA LEU A 20 -17.23 -3.07 -7.21
C LEU A 20 -18.77 -3.23 -7.29
N GLN A 21 -19.40 -2.72 -8.33
CA GLN A 21 -20.84 -2.92 -8.55
C GLN A 21 -21.21 -4.39 -8.75
N LYS A 22 -20.37 -5.17 -9.44
CA LYS A 22 -20.58 -6.61 -9.63
C LYS A 22 -20.42 -7.39 -8.33
N VAL A 23 -19.43 -7.00 -7.51
CA VAL A 23 -19.14 -7.62 -6.21
C VAL A 23 -20.26 -7.36 -5.20
N GLY A 24 -20.80 -6.15 -5.20
CA GLY A 24 -21.81 -5.72 -4.23
C GLY A 24 -21.22 -5.16 -2.94
N LYS A 25 -22.09 -4.60 -2.09
CA LYS A 25 -21.67 -3.79 -0.95
C LYS A 25 -21.24 -4.58 0.28
N GLU A 26 -21.72 -5.80 0.41
CA GLU A 26 -21.55 -6.63 1.63
C GLU A 26 -20.29 -7.51 1.57
N VAL A 27 -19.81 -7.83 0.38
CA VAL A 27 -18.67 -8.71 0.20
C VAL A 27 -17.39 -7.98 0.65
N PRO A 28 -16.58 -8.60 1.53
CA PRO A 28 -15.29 -8.06 1.92
C PRO A 28 -14.35 -7.92 0.72
N VAL A 29 -13.78 -6.74 0.56
CA VAL A 29 -12.91 -6.40 -0.55
C VAL A 29 -11.52 -6.02 -0.06
N VAL A 30 -10.51 -6.55 -0.74
CA VAL A 30 -9.13 -6.08 -0.67
C VAL A 30 -8.81 -5.32 -1.94
N VAL A 31 -8.28 -4.12 -1.80
CA VAL A 31 -7.75 -3.32 -2.91
C VAL A 31 -6.24 -3.44 -2.92
N SER A 32 -5.65 -3.72 -4.08
CA SER A 32 -4.21 -3.68 -4.27
C SER A 32 -3.84 -2.57 -5.25
N ILE A 33 -2.94 -1.71 -4.84
CA ILE A 33 -2.43 -0.60 -5.63
C ILE A 33 -0.93 -0.43 -5.38
N HIS A 34 -0.15 -0.14 -6.42
CA HIS A 34 1.29 -0.01 -6.23
C HIS A 34 1.67 1.29 -5.52
N VAL A 35 1.25 2.44 -6.05
CA VAL A 35 1.55 3.74 -5.46
C VAL A 35 0.57 4.05 -4.33
N PRO A 36 1.03 4.48 -3.14
CA PRO A 36 0.17 4.64 -1.99
C PRO A 36 -0.97 5.64 -2.18
N MET A 37 -2.11 5.28 -1.61
CA MET A 37 -3.25 6.17 -1.39
C MET A 37 -3.11 6.97 -0.09
N LEU A 38 -2.52 6.36 0.93
CA LEU A 38 -2.36 6.95 2.26
C LEU A 38 -0.97 6.59 2.80
N LEU A 39 -0.23 7.61 3.24
CA LEU A 39 1.13 7.48 3.75
C LEU A 39 1.39 8.58 4.77
N LEU A 40 2.01 8.25 5.90
CA LEU A 40 2.35 9.21 6.96
C LEU A 40 3.85 9.48 7.04
N TYR A 41 4.69 8.52 6.68
CA TYR A 41 6.13 8.65 6.88
C TYR A 41 6.68 9.95 6.31
N TYR A 42 6.58 10.17 5.02
CA TYR A 42 7.15 11.37 4.39
C TYR A 42 6.49 12.68 4.82
N PRO A 43 5.16 12.82 4.85
CA PRO A 43 4.55 14.06 5.27
C PRO A 43 4.73 14.37 6.77
N VAL A 44 4.72 13.37 7.63
CA VAL A 44 4.73 13.58 9.09
C VAL A 44 6.14 13.44 9.66
N VAL A 45 6.85 12.36 9.35
CA VAL A 45 8.18 12.09 9.93
C VAL A 45 9.24 12.96 9.27
N GLU A 46 9.20 13.05 7.95
CA GLU A 46 10.17 13.85 7.16
C GLU A 46 9.74 15.32 6.95
N GLY A 47 8.49 15.67 7.30
CA GLY A 47 7.95 17.00 7.03
C GLY A 47 7.82 17.33 5.54
N ASN A 48 7.83 16.33 4.67
CA ASN A 48 7.88 16.47 3.22
C ASN A 48 6.52 16.17 2.56
N PHE A 49 5.64 17.17 2.52
CA PHE A 49 4.34 17.04 1.87
C PHE A 49 4.39 17.06 0.33
N LYS A 50 5.47 17.60 -0.26
CA LYS A 50 5.58 17.76 -1.72
C LYS A 50 6.23 16.58 -2.44
N GLY A 51 6.95 15.76 -1.70
CA GLY A 51 7.71 14.64 -2.26
C GLY A 51 7.09 13.29 -2.02
N ALA A 52 5.98 13.25 -1.31
CA ALA A 52 5.27 11.99 -1.10
C ALA A 52 4.83 11.44 -2.47
N ASP A 53 5.46 10.37 -2.88
CA ASP A 53 5.07 9.64 -4.09
C ASP A 53 3.77 8.88 -3.79
N MET A 54 2.68 9.65 -3.70
CA MET A 54 1.30 9.17 -3.50
C MET A 54 0.47 9.48 -4.75
N ILE A 55 -0.65 8.79 -4.91
CA ILE A 55 -1.62 9.19 -5.94
C ILE A 55 -2.25 10.54 -5.57
N CYS A 56 -2.40 11.42 -6.57
CA CYS A 56 -2.90 12.79 -6.33
C CYS A 56 -4.42 12.89 -6.27
N ASN A 57 -5.15 11.89 -6.77
CA ASN A 57 -6.61 11.84 -6.77
C ASN A 57 -7.18 10.82 -5.77
N THR A 58 -6.49 10.65 -4.64
CA THR A 58 -6.90 9.76 -3.55
C THR A 58 -8.35 10.01 -3.11
N LYS A 59 -8.76 11.28 -3.02
CA LYS A 59 -10.13 11.63 -2.63
C LYS A 59 -11.17 10.98 -3.54
N ASP A 60 -10.96 11.05 -4.86
CA ASP A 60 -11.90 10.49 -5.83
C ASP A 60 -11.99 8.96 -5.70
N VAL A 61 -10.86 8.31 -5.47
CA VAL A 61 -10.81 6.86 -5.21
C VAL A 61 -11.54 6.52 -3.91
N PHE A 62 -11.30 7.26 -2.83
CA PHE A 62 -11.99 7.06 -1.56
C PHE A 62 -13.51 7.19 -1.70
N GLU A 63 -13.99 8.16 -2.47
CA GLU A 63 -15.44 8.34 -2.73
C GLU A 63 -16.04 7.10 -3.39
N VAL A 64 -15.34 6.47 -4.32
CA VAL A 64 -15.78 5.22 -4.93
C VAL A 64 -15.78 4.07 -3.92
N LEU A 65 -14.73 3.95 -3.11
CA LEU A 65 -14.58 2.86 -2.14
C LEU A 65 -15.56 2.96 -0.95
N ASN A 66 -16.00 4.17 -0.59
CA ASN A 66 -16.82 4.40 0.62
C ASN A 66 -18.20 3.74 0.57
N GLY A 67 -18.68 3.34 -0.59
CA GLY A 67 -19.96 2.63 -0.74
C GLY A 67 -19.87 1.12 -0.55
N TYR A 68 -18.66 0.56 -0.32
CA TYR A 68 -18.39 -0.88 -0.34
C TYR A 68 -17.64 -1.34 0.91
N ASN A 69 -17.67 -2.65 1.17
CA ASN A 69 -17.00 -3.27 2.32
C ASN A 69 -15.49 -3.48 2.05
N VAL A 70 -14.79 -2.39 1.76
CA VAL A 70 -13.33 -2.40 1.60
C VAL A 70 -12.68 -2.39 2.97
N GLN A 71 -12.05 -3.47 3.37
CA GLN A 71 -11.44 -3.66 4.69
C GLN A 71 -9.92 -3.45 4.67
N LEU A 72 -9.28 -3.74 3.54
CA LEU A 72 -7.83 -3.72 3.41
C LEU A 72 -7.41 -3.10 2.08
N VAL A 73 -6.45 -2.18 2.13
CA VAL A 73 -5.75 -1.61 0.98
C VAL A 73 -4.28 -1.97 1.11
N LEU A 74 -3.81 -2.78 0.18
CA LEU A 74 -2.40 -3.15 0.05
C LEU A 74 -1.72 -2.19 -0.89
N GLN A 75 -0.64 -1.58 -0.45
CA GLN A 75 0.11 -0.59 -1.22
C GLN A 75 1.62 -0.85 -1.08
N GLY A 76 2.42 -0.27 -1.97
CA GLY A 76 3.86 -0.51 -2.02
C GLY A 76 4.64 0.76 -2.37
N HIS A 77 5.57 0.67 -3.32
CA HIS A 77 6.35 1.76 -3.89
C HIS A 77 7.40 2.38 -2.97
N GLN A 78 7.10 2.55 -1.70
CA GLN A 78 7.94 3.31 -0.75
C GLN A 78 9.06 2.48 -0.11
N HIS A 79 9.05 1.16 -0.28
CA HIS A 79 10.00 0.22 0.33
C HIS A 79 10.03 0.26 1.87
N ILE A 80 9.00 0.82 2.49
CA ILE A 80 8.83 0.83 3.95
C ILE A 80 7.63 -0.01 4.36
N TYR A 81 7.64 -0.50 5.61
CA TYR A 81 6.47 -1.12 6.21
C TYR A 81 5.73 -0.09 7.06
N GLU A 82 4.51 0.23 6.67
CA GLU A 82 3.65 1.16 7.40
C GLU A 82 2.22 0.65 7.39
N GLN A 83 1.51 0.81 8.51
CA GLN A 83 0.10 0.46 8.59
C GLN A 83 -0.69 1.60 9.22
N ILE A 84 -1.76 1.99 8.58
CA ILE A 84 -2.61 3.10 8.98
C ILE A 84 -4.06 2.61 8.97
N GLN A 85 -4.79 2.88 10.04
CA GLN A 85 -6.23 2.63 10.08
C GLN A 85 -6.99 3.93 9.90
N GLU A 86 -7.85 3.97 8.91
CA GLU A 86 -8.83 5.05 8.71
C GLU A 86 -10.22 4.45 8.76
N ARG A 87 -11.00 4.78 9.80
CA ARG A 87 -12.31 4.16 10.09
C ARG A 87 -12.19 2.64 10.18
N ASN A 88 -12.90 1.92 9.31
CA ASN A 88 -12.93 0.45 9.30
C ASN A 88 -11.96 -0.15 8.27
N ARG A 89 -11.07 0.64 7.68
CA ARG A 89 -10.20 0.25 6.60
C ARG A 89 -8.74 0.36 7.01
N TRP A 90 -7.98 -0.67 6.72
CA TRP A 90 -6.55 -0.67 6.89
C TRP A 90 -5.84 -0.35 5.57
N PHE A 91 -4.85 0.50 5.65
CA PHE A 91 -3.89 0.80 4.59
C PHE A 91 -2.55 0.24 5.02
N VAL A 92 -2.06 -0.75 4.29
CA VAL A 92 -0.81 -1.42 4.62
C VAL A 92 0.16 -1.23 3.46
N THR A 93 1.19 -0.43 3.71
CA THR A 93 2.31 -0.27 2.78
C THR A 93 3.29 -1.40 3.06
N ALA A 94 3.50 -2.27 2.09
CA ALA A 94 4.45 -3.35 2.19
C ALA A 94 5.86 -2.87 1.87
N GLY A 95 6.83 -3.31 2.64
CA GLY A 95 8.24 -3.20 2.29
C GLY A 95 8.55 -3.93 0.98
N ALA A 96 9.73 -3.72 0.44
CA ALA A 96 10.16 -4.39 -0.77
C ALA A 96 10.96 -5.66 -0.45
N VAL A 97 10.82 -6.68 -1.31
CA VAL A 97 11.64 -7.90 -1.25
C VAL A 97 13.15 -7.57 -1.24
N SER A 98 13.52 -6.45 -1.85
CA SER A 98 14.90 -5.97 -1.94
C SER A 98 15.25 -4.87 -0.94
N ALA A 99 14.36 -4.51 -0.01
CA ALA A 99 14.50 -3.35 0.89
C ALA A 99 15.14 -2.13 0.18
N TYR A 100 16.37 -1.76 0.53
CA TYR A 100 17.13 -0.71 -0.17
C TYR A 100 17.83 -1.26 -1.43
N TRP A 101 17.06 -1.78 -2.39
CA TRP A 101 17.59 -2.31 -3.67
C TRP A 101 18.77 -3.27 -3.48
N TRP A 102 18.64 -4.21 -2.53
CA TRP A 102 19.66 -5.17 -2.13
C TRP A 102 20.86 -4.54 -1.42
N GLY A 103 20.69 -3.33 -0.88
CA GLY A 103 21.69 -2.61 -0.10
C GLY A 103 21.51 -2.72 1.42
N GLY A 104 20.62 -3.60 1.89
CA GLY A 104 20.24 -3.74 3.30
C GLY A 104 18.92 -3.07 3.62
N ALA A 105 18.59 -2.96 4.89
CA ALA A 105 17.37 -2.35 5.38
C ALA A 105 17.17 -0.92 4.86
N PHE A 106 15.92 -0.57 4.57
CA PHE A 106 15.52 0.78 4.19
C PHE A 106 14.59 1.36 5.23
N LEU A 107 15.04 2.43 5.93
CA LEU A 107 14.26 3.09 6.96
C LEU A 107 13.67 2.08 7.97
N GLU A 108 14.55 1.24 8.52
CA GLU A 108 14.23 0.17 9.48
C GLU A 108 13.34 -0.97 8.93
N THR A 109 13.08 -0.99 7.62
CA THR A 109 12.37 -2.09 6.97
C THR A 109 13.38 -3.02 6.30
N GLU A 110 13.43 -4.26 6.77
CA GLU A 110 14.30 -5.31 6.22
C GLU A 110 13.76 -5.85 4.88
N GLU A 111 14.56 -6.65 4.20
CA GLU A 111 14.15 -7.41 3.03
C GLU A 111 13.03 -8.39 3.42
N GLY A 112 11.87 -8.22 2.82
CA GLY A 112 10.73 -8.98 3.27
C GLY A 112 9.53 -8.92 2.34
N TYR A 113 8.45 -9.50 2.81
CA TYR A 113 7.17 -9.48 2.14
C TYR A 113 6.02 -9.45 3.15
N LEU A 114 4.87 -9.01 2.69
CA LEU A 114 3.65 -9.03 3.49
C LEU A 114 2.90 -10.36 3.27
N LEU A 115 2.70 -11.11 4.34
CA LEU A 115 1.86 -12.30 4.34
C LEU A 115 0.46 -11.93 4.84
N VAL A 116 -0.52 -12.02 3.96
CA VAL A 116 -1.93 -11.73 4.29
C VAL A 116 -2.69 -13.04 4.42
N ARG A 117 -3.48 -13.16 5.48
CA ARG A 117 -4.38 -14.30 5.72
C ARG A 117 -5.82 -13.82 5.79
N VAL A 118 -6.71 -14.67 5.34
CA VAL A 118 -8.17 -14.50 5.46
C VAL A 118 -8.71 -15.70 6.21
N ASP A 119 -9.44 -15.48 7.29
CA ASP A 119 -10.09 -16.56 8.05
C ASP A 119 -11.48 -16.91 7.48
N GLU A 120 -12.09 -17.97 8.02
CA GLU A 120 -13.42 -18.44 7.62
C GLU A 120 -14.55 -17.43 7.87
N ASN A 121 -14.30 -16.40 8.70
CA ASN A 121 -15.22 -15.31 8.98
C ASN A 121 -14.92 -14.07 8.10
N ASN A 122 -14.10 -14.22 7.07
CA ASN A 122 -13.63 -13.15 6.19
C ASN A 122 -12.90 -12.02 6.92
N ARG A 123 -12.21 -12.31 8.03
CA ARG A 123 -11.37 -11.34 8.72
C ARG A 123 -9.96 -11.43 8.17
N PHE A 124 -9.38 -10.26 7.89
CA PHE A 124 -8.01 -10.13 7.38
C PHE A 124 -7.03 -9.98 8.54
N SER A 125 -5.92 -10.67 8.44
CA SER A 125 -4.74 -10.47 9.28
C SER A 125 -3.50 -10.47 8.39
N TRP A 126 -2.44 -9.82 8.84
CA TRP A 126 -1.20 -9.75 8.08
C TRP A 126 0.00 -9.66 9.01
N GLU A 127 1.14 -10.04 8.47
CA GLU A 127 2.44 -9.86 9.11
C GLU A 127 3.48 -9.53 8.05
N TYR A 128 4.46 -8.71 8.41
CA TYR A 128 5.64 -8.52 7.59
C TYR A 128 6.64 -9.61 7.91
N VAL A 129 7.08 -10.32 6.89
CA VAL A 129 8.00 -11.46 7.02
C VAL A 129 9.35 -11.08 6.48
N ASP A 130 10.34 -10.94 7.35
CA ASP A 130 11.74 -10.95 6.98
C ASP A 130 12.13 -12.39 6.63
N TYR A 131 12.65 -12.60 5.43
CA TYR A 131 13.07 -13.94 4.99
C TYR A 131 14.56 -14.22 5.25
N GLY A 132 15.25 -13.33 5.99
CA GLY A 132 16.61 -13.56 6.50
C GLY A 132 17.71 -13.32 5.47
N TRP A 133 17.45 -12.58 4.38
CA TRP A 133 18.52 -12.16 3.49
C TRP A 133 19.35 -11.04 4.15
N SER A 134 20.63 -11.01 3.88
CA SER A 134 21.50 -9.92 4.34
C SER A 134 22.54 -9.57 3.29
N VAL A 135 22.95 -8.31 3.28
CA VAL A 135 24.07 -7.86 2.44
C VAL A 135 25.31 -8.67 2.76
N GLY A 136 25.83 -9.39 1.79
CA GLY A 136 27.10 -10.11 1.95
C GLY A 136 28.23 -9.13 2.27
N ASN A 137 28.91 -9.34 3.37
CA ASN A 137 30.15 -8.66 3.66
C ASN A 137 31.19 -9.13 2.63
N ASN A 138 31.32 -8.39 1.54
CA ASN A 138 32.48 -8.52 0.65
C ASN A 138 33.73 -7.99 1.36
N ASN A 139 34.16 -8.71 2.36
CA ASN A 139 35.53 -8.57 2.90
C ASN A 139 36.45 -9.37 1.97
N ASN A 140 36.94 -8.72 0.92
CA ASN A 140 38.16 -9.09 0.20
C ASN A 140 39.14 -7.91 0.24
#